data_64cbbc2c48d53b088e264d9f4afa580f
#
_entry.id   64cbbc2c48d53b088e264d9f4afa580f
#
_cell.length_a   1.000
_cell.length_b   1.000
_cell.length_c   1.000
_cell.angle_alpha   90.00
_cell.angle_beta   90.00
_cell.angle_gamma   90.00
#
_symmetry.space_group_name_H-M   'P 1'
#
loop_
_entity.id
_entity.type
_entity.pdbx_description
1 polymer ?
#
loop_
_entity_poly.entity_id
_entity_poly.type
_entity_poly.pdbx_seq_one_letter_code
_entity_poly.pdbx_strand_id
1 'polypeptide(L)'
;EATGAGVQFPNKAAACCGALHVHAGLGDDARMLAERTMTAFPGDAPILVDSAGCGAQLKEYGHLLGTELAENFSTRVFDVHEWLAERLDDLPVIQKSSERVAVQDPCHLRHVQKSHQAVHQVLAHYMEPVGLDDEGLCCGAGGAYSAFHQETASQVRDRKIASIRRARAPEVASANPGCLLHLRSAGVEVRHPLEIIDSIMTKDG
;
A
#
# COMPACT_ATOMS: atom_id res chain seq x y z
N GLU A 1 -10.62 11.30 7.50
CA GLU A 1 -11.79 12.15 7.87
C GLU A 1 -12.99 11.28 8.30
N ALA A 2 -13.26 10.13 7.68
CA ALA A 2 -14.38 9.25 8.04
C ALA A 2 -14.33 8.77 9.50
N THR A 3 -13.17 8.66 10.13
CA THR A 3 -12.98 8.33 11.55
C THR A 3 -13.07 9.56 12.48
N GLY A 4 -13.38 10.74 11.97
CA GLY A 4 -13.32 12.00 12.73
C GLY A 4 -11.90 12.56 12.92
N ALA A 5 -10.86 11.88 12.47
CA ALA A 5 -9.49 12.37 12.56
C ALA A 5 -9.23 13.52 11.57
N GLY A 6 -8.51 14.55 12.04
CA GLY A 6 -8.01 15.62 11.16
C GLY A 6 -6.86 15.10 10.32
N VAL A 7 -6.91 15.34 9.00
CA VAL A 7 -5.87 14.94 8.04
C VAL A 7 -5.09 16.16 7.57
N GLN A 8 -3.77 16.09 7.64
CA GLN A 8 -2.87 17.09 7.07
C GLN A 8 -2.04 16.45 5.95
N PHE A 9 -1.98 17.11 4.82
CA PHE A 9 -1.10 16.70 3.74
C PHE A 9 0.29 17.30 3.90
N PRO A 10 1.35 16.56 3.54
CA PRO A 10 2.70 17.11 3.61
C PRO A 10 2.83 18.35 2.72
N ASN A 11 3.74 19.23 3.08
CA ASN A 11 4.05 20.38 2.25
C ASN A 11 4.75 19.96 0.93
N LYS A 12 4.97 20.91 0.01
CA LYS A 12 5.59 20.65 -1.30
C LYS A 12 7.04 20.12 -1.24
N ALA A 13 7.65 20.06 -0.04
CA ALA A 13 8.97 19.48 0.15
C ALA A 13 8.92 17.94 0.12
N ALA A 14 7.77 17.32 0.44
CA ALA A 14 7.58 15.89 0.25
C ALA A 14 7.77 15.54 -1.23
N ALA A 15 8.68 14.61 -1.48
CA ALA A 15 9.02 14.19 -2.83
C ALA A 15 8.87 12.66 -2.94
N CYS A 16 9.89 11.97 -3.39
CA CYS A 16 9.94 10.51 -3.47
C CYS A 16 10.46 9.92 -2.15
N CYS A 17 9.89 8.81 -1.70
CA CYS A 17 10.36 8.07 -0.52
C CYS A 17 11.78 7.48 -0.66
N GLY A 18 12.36 7.47 -1.86
CA GLY A 18 13.68 6.93 -2.12
C GLY A 18 13.73 5.41 -2.36
N ALA A 19 12.63 4.68 -2.27
CA ALA A 19 12.62 3.22 -2.42
C ALA A 19 13.26 2.74 -3.73
N LEU A 20 12.97 3.38 -4.86
CA LEU A 20 13.56 3.01 -6.15
C LEU A 20 15.07 3.26 -6.19
N HIS A 21 15.56 4.29 -5.50
CA HIS A 21 16.97 4.59 -5.39
C HIS A 21 17.71 3.54 -4.55
N VAL A 22 17.12 3.13 -3.41
CA VAL A 22 17.66 2.01 -2.60
C VAL A 22 17.76 0.73 -3.44
N HIS A 23 16.68 0.38 -4.16
CA HIS A 23 16.65 -0.82 -5.00
C HIS A 23 17.65 -0.78 -6.16
N ALA A 24 18.00 0.42 -6.64
CA ALA A 24 19.00 0.63 -7.68
C ALA A 24 20.45 0.75 -7.15
N GLY A 25 20.66 0.67 -5.83
CA GLY A 25 21.98 0.85 -5.21
C GLY A 25 22.44 2.32 -5.13
N LEU A 26 21.57 3.28 -5.39
CA LEU A 26 21.83 4.73 -5.35
C LEU A 26 21.63 5.24 -3.90
N GLY A 27 22.50 4.80 -3.00
CA GLY A 27 22.36 5.03 -1.55
C GLY A 27 22.42 6.51 -1.15
N ASP A 28 23.27 7.30 -1.77
CA ASP A 28 23.42 8.73 -1.44
C ASP A 28 22.17 9.53 -1.86
N ASP A 29 21.65 9.26 -3.05
CA ASP A 29 20.41 9.87 -3.53
C ASP A 29 19.22 9.46 -2.64
N ALA A 30 19.18 8.20 -2.20
CA ALA A 30 18.15 7.70 -1.29
C ALA A 30 18.19 8.43 0.07
N ARG A 31 19.39 8.66 0.64
CA ARG A 31 19.56 9.43 1.90
C ARG A 31 19.10 10.86 1.74
N MET A 32 19.49 11.53 0.67
CA MET A 32 19.06 12.91 0.39
C MET A 32 17.53 13.01 0.27
N LEU A 33 16.89 12.04 -0.39
CA LEU A 33 15.43 12.00 -0.51
C LEU A 33 14.75 11.73 0.85
N ALA A 34 15.34 10.85 1.68
CA ALA A 34 14.83 10.56 3.01
C ALA A 34 14.87 11.79 3.92
N GLU A 35 16.01 12.48 4.00
CA GLU A 35 16.16 13.72 4.77
C GLU A 35 15.15 14.79 4.34
N ARG A 36 15.01 14.98 3.03
CA ARG A 36 14.02 15.90 2.46
C ARG A 36 12.58 15.50 2.83
N THR A 37 12.26 14.22 2.75
CA THR A 37 10.93 13.71 3.10
C THR A 37 10.64 13.93 4.58
N MET A 38 11.59 13.67 5.48
CA MET A 38 11.43 13.88 6.91
C MET A 38 11.08 15.35 7.24
N THR A 39 11.69 16.32 6.54
CA THR A 39 11.37 17.75 6.75
C THR A 39 9.95 18.12 6.36
N ALA A 40 9.30 17.32 5.51
CA ALA A 40 7.91 17.57 5.09
C ALA A 40 6.86 17.09 6.11
N PHE A 41 7.27 16.29 7.10
CA PHE A 41 6.40 15.75 8.15
C PHE A 41 6.89 16.13 9.56
N PRO A 42 6.82 17.40 9.92
CA PRO A 42 7.26 17.87 11.24
C PRO A 42 6.33 17.36 12.36
N GLY A 43 6.81 17.42 13.60
CA GLY A 43 6.05 17.03 14.79
C GLY A 43 5.99 15.51 15.00
N ASP A 44 5.02 15.07 15.83
CA ASP A 44 4.94 13.70 16.34
C ASP A 44 3.68 12.94 15.87
N ALA A 45 2.86 13.56 15.02
CA ALA A 45 1.64 12.92 14.51
C ALA A 45 1.96 11.65 13.68
N PRO A 46 1.09 10.63 13.68
CA PRO A 46 1.23 9.48 12.81
C PRO A 46 1.31 9.88 11.33
N ILE A 47 2.15 9.17 10.58
CA ILE A 47 2.33 9.37 9.13
C ILE A 47 1.66 8.18 8.45
N LEU A 48 0.54 8.44 7.77
CA LEU A 48 -0.23 7.42 7.08
C LEU A 48 0.20 7.34 5.60
N VAL A 49 0.47 6.14 5.15
CA VAL A 49 0.95 5.87 3.80
C VAL A 49 0.02 4.89 3.10
N ASP A 50 -0.46 5.24 1.91
CA ASP A 50 -1.36 4.44 1.08
C ASP A 50 -0.64 3.62 0.00
N SER A 51 0.68 3.50 0.11
CA SER A 51 1.55 2.80 -0.83
C SER A 51 2.48 1.85 -0.09
N ALA A 52 2.27 0.55 -0.23
CA ALA A 52 3.03 -0.48 0.45
C ALA A 52 4.56 -0.35 0.29
N GLY A 53 5.03 -0.04 -0.92
CA GLY A 53 6.45 0.13 -1.21
C GLY A 53 7.05 1.38 -0.56
N CYS A 54 6.31 2.49 -0.60
CA CYS A 54 6.72 3.72 0.08
C CYS A 54 6.69 3.55 1.60
N GLY A 55 5.61 2.97 2.16
CA GLY A 55 5.50 2.73 3.59
C GLY A 55 6.65 1.87 4.13
N ALA A 56 7.00 0.79 3.41
CA ALA A 56 8.15 -0.03 3.76
C ALA A 56 9.46 0.79 3.82
N GLN A 57 9.69 1.64 2.81
CA GLN A 57 10.90 2.46 2.76
C GLN A 57 10.95 3.52 3.86
N LEU A 58 9.82 4.19 4.15
CA LEU A 58 9.77 5.19 5.23
C LEU A 58 10.01 4.56 6.62
N LYS A 59 9.51 3.34 6.85
CA LYS A 59 9.78 2.57 8.08
C LYS A 59 11.28 2.20 8.24
N GLU A 60 12.04 2.18 7.15
CA GLU A 60 13.48 1.85 7.12
C GLU A 60 14.40 3.08 7.16
N TYR A 61 13.88 4.30 7.29
CA TYR A 61 14.71 5.51 7.33
C TYR A 61 15.68 5.53 8.52
N GLY A 62 15.29 4.98 9.67
CA GLY A 62 16.19 4.81 10.82
C GLY A 62 17.44 4.03 10.44
N HIS A 63 17.27 2.90 9.75
CA HIS A 63 18.38 2.08 9.26
C HIS A 63 19.17 2.77 8.14
N LEU A 64 18.49 3.43 7.20
CA LEU A 64 19.12 4.11 6.06
C LEU A 64 20.02 5.27 6.47
N LEU A 65 19.58 6.07 7.45
CA LEU A 65 20.28 7.30 7.89
C LEU A 65 21.12 7.08 9.14
N GLY A 66 20.80 6.10 9.98
CA GLY A 66 21.52 5.80 11.22
C GLY A 66 21.46 6.93 12.25
N THR A 67 20.37 7.69 12.30
CA THR A 67 20.19 8.81 13.22
C THR A 67 18.95 8.60 14.10
N GLU A 68 19.00 9.05 15.36
CA GLU A 68 17.86 8.99 16.28
C GLU A 68 16.62 9.71 15.72
N LEU A 69 16.82 10.82 15.00
CA LEU A 69 15.73 11.55 14.34
C LEU A 69 15.02 10.69 13.30
N ALA A 70 15.77 9.92 12.51
CA ALA A 70 15.21 9.03 11.50
C ALA A 70 14.55 7.79 12.13
N GLU A 71 15.10 7.27 13.21
CA GLU A 71 14.49 6.20 14.00
C GLU A 71 13.13 6.65 14.55
N ASN A 72 13.07 7.81 15.20
CA ASN A 72 11.84 8.41 15.70
C ASN A 72 10.82 8.68 14.57
N PHE A 73 11.28 9.13 13.41
CA PHE A 73 10.43 9.30 12.23
C PHE A 73 9.80 7.96 11.81
N SER A 74 10.61 6.91 11.70
CA SER A 74 10.17 5.58 11.24
C SER A 74 9.09 4.97 12.15
N THR A 75 9.14 5.21 13.46
CA THR A 75 8.14 4.70 14.42
C THR A 75 6.75 5.33 14.25
N ARG A 76 6.66 6.47 13.59
CA ARG A 76 5.41 7.19 13.30
C ARG A 76 4.74 6.74 12.01
N VAL A 77 5.43 5.95 11.19
CA VAL A 77 4.95 5.53 9.87
C VAL A 77 4.08 4.29 9.98
N PHE A 78 2.87 4.40 9.43
CA PHE A 78 1.91 3.31 9.35
C PHE A 78 1.39 3.16 7.92
N ASP A 79 1.15 1.93 7.48
CA ASP A 79 0.23 1.75 6.37
C ASP A 79 -1.15 2.24 6.81
N VAL A 80 -1.86 2.90 5.93
CA VAL A 80 -3.17 3.48 6.27
C VAL A 80 -4.16 2.42 6.77
N HIS A 81 -4.06 1.19 6.27
CA HIS A 81 -4.92 0.10 6.71
C HIS A 81 -4.54 -0.42 8.10
N GLU A 82 -3.24 -0.40 8.49
CA GLU A 82 -2.83 -0.69 9.87
C GLU A 82 -3.51 0.27 10.85
N TRP A 83 -3.45 1.56 10.54
CA TRP A 83 -4.03 2.59 11.37
C TRP A 83 -5.56 2.50 11.44
N LEU A 84 -6.22 2.18 10.30
CA LEU A 84 -7.68 2.02 10.24
C LEU A 84 -8.15 0.73 10.94
N ALA A 85 -7.41 -0.36 10.84
CA ALA A 85 -7.77 -1.64 11.47
C ALA A 85 -7.85 -1.55 13.01
N GLU A 86 -7.07 -0.65 13.61
CA GLU A 86 -7.16 -0.36 15.05
C GLU A 86 -8.34 0.55 15.43
N ARG A 87 -9.08 1.07 14.44
CA ARG A 87 -10.13 2.10 14.58
C ARG A 87 -11.40 1.75 13.80
N LEU A 88 -11.69 0.46 13.65
CA LEU A 88 -12.86 0.02 12.90
C LEU A 88 -14.17 0.53 13.53
N ASP A 89 -14.21 0.68 14.85
CA ASP A 89 -15.37 1.20 15.57
C ASP A 89 -15.60 2.71 15.32
N ASP A 90 -14.59 3.43 14.86
CA ASP A 90 -14.68 4.85 14.50
C ASP A 90 -15.14 5.04 13.04
N LEU A 91 -15.19 3.96 12.25
CA LEU A 91 -15.61 4.02 10.85
C LEU A 91 -17.14 4.10 10.74
N PRO A 92 -17.68 4.78 9.70
CA PRO A 92 -19.11 4.84 9.48
C PRO A 92 -19.74 3.44 9.38
N VAL A 93 -20.82 3.23 10.14
CA VAL A 93 -21.62 2.02 10.06
C VAL A 93 -22.55 2.13 8.86
N ILE A 94 -22.28 1.34 7.83
CA ILE A 94 -23.13 1.21 6.64
C ILE A 94 -23.52 -0.26 6.45
N GLN A 95 -24.55 -0.50 5.65
CA GLN A 95 -24.95 -1.88 5.38
C GLN A 95 -23.81 -2.61 4.63
N LYS A 96 -23.30 -3.68 5.25
CA LYS A 96 -22.24 -4.49 4.65
C LYS A 96 -22.73 -5.15 3.38
N SER A 97 -21.99 -4.95 2.29
CA SER A 97 -22.23 -5.61 1.02
C SER A 97 -21.84 -7.09 1.08
N SER A 98 -22.62 -7.95 0.43
CA SER A 98 -22.27 -9.35 0.18
C SER A 98 -21.34 -9.53 -1.04
N GLU A 99 -20.96 -8.45 -1.70
CA GLU A 99 -20.04 -8.51 -2.83
C GLU A 99 -18.64 -8.93 -2.38
N ARG A 100 -18.00 -9.75 -3.22
CA ARG A 100 -16.67 -10.27 -2.97
C ARG A 100 -15.60 -9.39 -3.63
N VAL A 101 -14.49 -9.18 -2.94
CA VAL A 101 -13.31 -8.51 -3.47
C VAL A 101 -12.08 -9.40 -3.34
N ALA A 102 -11.41 -9.70 -4.46
CA ALA A 102 -10.14 -10.41 -4.43
C ALA A 102 -9.03 -9.48 -3.95
N VAL A 103 -8.34 -9.82 -2.89
CA VAL A 103 -7.27 -9.00 -2.31
C VAL A 103 -5.92 -9.51 -2.80
N GLN A 104 -5.27 -8.71 -3.63
CA GLN A 104 -3.89 -8.93 -3.99
C GLN A 104 -3.00 -8.29 -2.90
N ASP A 105 -2.43 -9.10 -2.03
CA ASP A 105 -1.50 -8.64 -1.02
C ASP A 105 -0.19 -8.16 -1.66
N PRO A 106 0.19 -6.88 -1.52
CA PRO A 106 1.49 -6.43 -1.95
C PRO A 106 2.60 -7.10 -1.14
N CYS A 107 3.66 -7.54 -1.82
CA CYS A 107 4.77 -8.23 -1.16
C CYS A 107 5.42 -7.40 -0.04
N HIS A 108 5.44 -6.07 -0.17
CA HIS A 108 5.94 -5.17 0.87
C HIS A 108 5.06 -5.15 2.12
N LEU A 109 3.71 -5.23 1.99
CA LEU A 109 2.84 -5.37 3.16
C LEU A 109 2.97 -6.76 3.79
N ARG A 110 3.04 -7.81 2.96
CA ARG A 110 3.04 -9.18 3.46
C ARG A 110 4.37 -9.58 4.10
N HIS A 111 5.49 -9.30 3.43
CA HIS A 111 6.80 -9.84 3.82
C HIS A 111 7.69 -8.82 4.55
N VAL A 112 7.56 -7.53 4.26
CA VAL A 112 8.37 -6.48 4.88
C VAL A 112 7.65 -5.88 6.09
N GLN A 113 6.49 -5.27 5.87
CA GLN A 113 5.74 -4.60 6.94
C GLN A 113 4.93 -5.59 7.80
N LYS A 114 4.59 -6.78 7.29
CA LYS A 114 3.76 -7.82 7.96
C LYS A 114 2.37 -7.35 8.36
N SER A 115 1.84 -6.37 7.65
CA SER A 115 0.57 -5.68 7.93
C SER A 115 -0.54 -5.97 6.91
N HIS A 116 -0.33 -6.91 5.97
CA HIS A 116 -1.31 -7.21 4.91
C HIS A 116 -2.69 -7.60 5.43
N GLN A 117 -2.78 -8.23 6.62
CA GLN A 117 -4.06 -8.61 7.22
C GLN A 117 -4.94 -7.40 7.56
N ALA A 118 -4.36 -6.24 7.82
CA ALA A 118 -5.10 -5.01 8.09
C ALA A 118 -5.95 -4.60 6.86
N VAL A 119 -5.46 -4.82 5.64
CA VAL A 119 -6.24 -4.58 4.41
C VAL A 119 -7.50 -5.45 4.39
N HIS A 120 -7.35 -6.74 4.72
CA HIS A 120 -8.50 -7.67 4.80
C HIS A 120 -9.48 -7.26 5.89
N GLN A 121 -8.99 -6.85 7.07
CA GLN A 121 -9.85 -6.43 8.20
C GLN A 121 -10.66 -5.19 7.85
N VAL A 122 -10.04 -4.17 7.26
CA VAL A 122 -10.72 -2.93 6.86
C VAL A 122 -11.76 -3.21 5.76
N LEU A 123 -11.42 -4.00 4.75
CA LEU A 123 -12.37 -4.40 3.72
C LEU A 123 -13.51 -5.25 4.29
N ALA A 124 -13.23 -6.15 5.25
CA ALA A 124 -14.24 -7.01 5.87
C ALA A 124 -15.32 -6.23 6.66
N HIS A 125 -15.02 -4.98 7.01
CA HIS A 125 -16.01 -4.10 7.62
C HIS A 125 -17.15 -3.75 6.64
N TYR A 126 -16.85 -3.68 5.33
CA TYR A 126 -17.76 -3.21 4.29
C TYR A 126 -18.20 -4.28 3.28
N MET A 127 -17.40 -5.31 3.04
CA MET A 127 -17.65 -6.34 2.02
C MET A 127 -16.99 -7.67 2.36
N GLU A 128 -16.93 -8.64 1.41
CA GLU A 128 -16.32 -9.95 1.62
C GLU A 128 -14.93 -10.03 0.95
N PRO A 129 -13.81 -9.82 1.68
CA PRO A 129 -12.49 -9.97 1.11
C PRO A 129 -12.12 -11.44 0.93
N VAL A 130 -11.55 -11.76 -0.23
CA VAL A 130 -11.09 -13.09 -0.62
C VAL A 130 -9.59 -13.06 -0.86
N GLY A 131 -8.85 -13.83 -0.10
CA GLY A 131 -7.42 -14.01 -0.32
C GLY A 131 -7.12 -14.79 -1.61
N LEU A 132 -5.95 -14.56 -2.18
CA LEU A 132 -5.48 -15.31 -3.33
C LEU A 132 -4.79 -16.61 -2.90
N ASP A 133 -4.87 -17.64 -3.76
CA ASP A 133 -4.31 -18.97 -3.54
C ASP A 133 -2.83 -19.10 -3.97
N ASP A 134 -2.08 -18.00 -3.95
CA ASP A 134 -0.71 -17.94 -4.44
C ASP A 134 0.34 -17.63 -3.37
N GLU A 135 -0.04 -17.74 -2.09
CA GLU A 135 0.84 -17.57 -0.92
C GLU A 135 1.61 -16.24 -0.90
N GLY A 136 1.04 -15.18 -1.50
CA GLY A 136 1.67 -13.87 -1.57
C GLY A 136 2.70 -13.73 -2.69
N LEU A 137 2.56 -14.49 -3.78
CA LEU A 137 3.36 -14.31 -4.98
C LEU A 137 3.41 -12.84 -5.40
N CYS A 138 4.58 -12.37 -5.82
CA CYS A 138 4.76 -11.00 -6.34
C CYS A 138 3.85 -10.74 -7.54
N CYS A 139 3.40 -9.48 -7.69
CA CYS A 139 2.66 -9.06 -8.88
C CYS A 139 3.54 -8.93 -10.14
N GLY A 140 4.87 -9.00 -10.00
CA GLY A 140 5.83 -8.84 -11.09
C GLY A 140 6.34 -7.42 -11.31
N ALA A 141 5.77 -6.39 -10.67
CA ALA A 141 6.21 -4.99 -10.87
C ALA A 141 7.65 -4.75 -10.44
N GLY A 142 8.02 -5.16 -9.21
CA GLY A 142 9.40 -5.08 -8.69
C GLY A 142 10.04 -3.69 -8.76
N GLY A 143 9.29 -2.61 -8.52
CA GLY A 143 9.78 -1.25 -8.70
C GLY A 143 10.14 -0.99 -10.17
N ALA A 144 11.39 -0.65 -10.45
CA ALA A 144 11.89 -0.44 -11.83
C ALA A 144 12.15 -1.75 -12.60
N TYR A 145 12.14 -2.91 -11.93
CA TYR A 145 12.48 -4.20 -12.54
C TYR A 145 11.63 -4.50 -13.78
N SER A 146 10.32 -4.25 -13.73
CA SER A 146 9.41 -4.51 -14.85
C SER A 146 9.71 -3.66 -16.09
N ALA A 147 10.37 -2.51 -15.94
CA ALA A 147 10.78 -1.68 -17.07
C ALA A 147 12.01 -2.26 -17.80
N PHE A 148 12.93 -2.90 -17.06
CA PHE A 148 14.17 -3.44 -17.61
C PHE A 148 14.08 -4.94 -17.98
N HIS A 149 13.17 -5.68 -17.34
CA HIS A 149 13.01 -7.13 -17.48
C HIS A 149 11.56 -7.50 -17.81
N GLN A 150 11.04 -6.91 -18.88
CA GLN A 150 9.61 -6.98 -19.24
C GLN A 150 9.08 -8.42 -19.41
N GLU A 151 9.87 -9.31 -20.02
CA GLU A 151 9.46 -10.69 -20.25
C GLU A 151 9.25 -11.43 -18.93
N THR A 152 10.24 -11.44 -18.04
CA THR A 152 10.14 -12.09 -16.73
C THR A 152 9.06 -11.46 -15.85
N ALA A 153 8.97 -10.13 -15.84
CA ALA A 153 7.94 -9.40 -15.11
C ALA A 153 6.53 -9.78 -15.56
N SER A 154 6.34 -9.92 -16.88
CA SER A 154 5.05 -10.33 -17.47
C SER A 154 4.70 -11.77 -17.10
N GLN A 155 5.66 -12.70 -17.14
CA GLN A 155 5.43 -14.09 -16.73
C GLN A 155 4.99 -14.19 -15.26
N VAL A 156 5.62 -13.44 -14.36
CA VAL A 156 5.23 -13.38 -12.95
C VAL A 156 3.83 -12.77 -12.81
N ARG A 157 3.55 -11.68 -13.52
CA ARG A 157 2.23 -11.03 -13.54
C ARG A 157 1.13 -11.97 -14.01
N ASP A 158 1.37 -12.74 -15.07
CA ASP A 158 0.37 -13.65 -15.65
C ASP A 158 0.00 -14.77 -14.67
N ARG A 159 0.96 -15.26 -13.88
CA ARG A 159 0.70 -16.19 -12.77
C ARG A 159 -0.19 -15.56 -11.70
N LYS A 160 0.09 -14.30 -11.33
CA LYS A 160 -0.74 -13.54 -10.38
C LYS A 160 -2.15 -13.33 -10.92
N ILE A 161 -2.30 -12.98 -12.20
CA ILE A 161 -3.60 -12.83 -12.85
C ILE A 161 -4.39 -14.14 -12.86
N ALA A 162 -3.71 -15.28 -13.08
CA ALA A 162 -4.36 -16.57 -13.01
C ALA A 162 -4.95 -16.86 -11.61
N SER A 163 -4.23 -16.49 -10.54
CA SER A 163 -4.75 -16.58 -9.16
C SER A 163 -5.94 -15.65 -8.93
N ILE A 164 -5.84 -14.39 -9.37
CA ILE A 164 -6.95 -13.41 -9.29
C ILE A 164 -8.21 -13.97 -9.98
N ARG A 165 -8.08 -14.55 -11.17
CA ARG A 165 -9.21 -15.15 -11.89
C ARG A 165 -9.83 -16.33 -11.15
N ARG A 166 -9.03 -17.17 -10.46
CA ARG A 166 -9.54 -18.28 -9.64
C ARG A 166 -10.32 -17.83 -8.41
N ALA A 167 -10.01 -16.65 -7.87
CA ALA A 167 -10.76 -16.06 -6.76
C ALA A 167 -12.22 -15.75 -7.12
N ARG A 168 -12.55 -15.59 -8.41
CA ARG A 168 -13.92 -15.35 -8.93
C ARG A 168 -14.64 -14.20 -8.21
N ALA A 169 -13.91 -13.16 -7.85
CA ALA A 169 -14.49 -11.94 -7.29
C ALA A 169 -14.70 -10.89 -8.40
N PRO A 170 -15.80 -10.14 -8.38
CA PRO A 170 -16.08 -9.11 -9.39
C PRO A 170 -15.11 -7.92 -9.30
N GLU A 171 -14.51 -7.71 -8.15
CA GLU A 171 -13.59 -6.60 -7.89
C GLU A 171 -12.24 -7.11 -7.39
N VAL A 172 -11.17 -6.37 -7.68
CA VAL A 172 -9.81 -6.68 -7.25
C VAL A 172 -9.21 -5.48 -6.53
N ALA A 173 -8.68 -5.72 -5.33
CA ALA A 173 -8.03 -4.70 -4.50
C ALA A 173 -6.52 -4.91 -4.42
N SER A 174 -5.74 -3.82 -4.45
CA SER A 174 -4.31 -3.83 -4.15
C SER A 174 -3.87 -2.52 -3.50
N ALA A 175 -3.26 -2.60 -2.32
CA ALA A 175 -2.77 -1.44 -1.56
C ALA A 175 -1.36 -1.00 -2.00
N ASN A 176 -1.06 -1.09 -3.29
CA ASN A 176 0.24 -0.62 -3.82
C ASN A 176 0.13 -0.14 -5.27
N PRO A 177 0.40 1.15 -5.55
CA PRO A 177 0.29 1.71 -6.90
C PRO A 177 1.10 0.97 -7.97
N GLY A 178 2.30 0.49 -7.63
CA GLY A 178 3.12 -0.28 -8.57
C GLY A 178 2.46 -1.60 -8.99
N CYS A 179 1.82 -2.30 -8.07
CA CYS A 179 1.04 -3.51 -8.38
C CYS A 179 -0.19 -3.17 -9.21
N LEU A 180 -0.94 -2.12 -8.83
CA LEU A 180 -2.10 -1.61 -9.56
C LEU A 180 -1.77 -1.36 -11.03
N LEU A 181 -0.76 -0.54 -11.29
CA LEU A 181 -0.36 -0.16 -12.65
C LEU A 181 0.09 -1.38 -13.47
N HIS A 182 0.86 -2.27 -12.86
CA HIS A 182 1.37 -3.45 -13.56
C HIS A 182 0.27 -4.47 -13.90
N LEU A 183 -0.71 -4.66 -13.03
CA LEU A 183 -1.86 -5.51 -13.31
C LEU A 183 -2.83 -4.86 -14.31
N ARG A 184 -3.08 -3.55 -14.19
CA ARG A 184 -3.89 -2.78 -15.15
C ARG A 184 -3.30 -2.81 -16.56
N SER A 185 -1.97 -2.82 -16.71
CA SER A 185 -1.32 -2.92 -18.04
C SER A 185 -1.62 -4.23 -18.79
N ALA A 186 -2.14 -5.24 -18.09
CA ALA A 186 -2.61 -6.50 -18.67
C ALA A 186 -4.15 -6.62 -18.70
N GLY A 187 -4.87 -5.51 -18.57
CA GLY A 187 -6.33 -5.45 -18.69
C GLY A 187 -7.09 -5.95 -17.47
N VAL A 188 -6.44 -6.05 -16.29
CA VAL A 188 -7.14 -6.37 -15.04
C VAL A 188 -7.56 -5.06 -14.36
N GLU A 189 -8.85 -4.90 -14.10
CA GLU A 189 -9.32 -3.79 -13.28
C GLU A 189 -8.97 -4.05 -11.82
N VAL A 190 -8.09 -3.20 -11.28
CA VAL A 190 -7.64 -3.26 -9.89
C VAL A 190 -7.79 -1.88 -9.29
N ARG A 191 -8.35 -1.80 -8.09
CA ARG A 191 -8.54 -0.53 -7.37
C ARG A 191 -7.76 -0.54 -6.06
N HIS A 192 -7.44 0.65 -5.55
CA HIS A 192 -6.94 0.75 -4.19
C HIS A 192 -8.08 0.42 -3.20
N PRO A 193 -7.81 -0.29 -2.08
CA PRO A 193 -8.87 -0.62 -1.11
C PRO A 193 -9.66 0.60 -0.63
N LEU A 194 -8.99 1.73 -0.41
CA LEU A 194 -9.66 2.97 -0.01
C LEU A 194 -10.55 3.56 -1.10
N GLU A 195 -10.21 3.41 -2.39
CA GLU A 195 -11.09 3.83 -3.49
C GLU A 195 -12.38 2.99 -3.54
N ILE A 196 -12.26 1.70 -3.22
CA ILE A 196 -13.41 0.80 -3.13
C ILE A 196 -14.32 1.23 -1.98
N ILE A 197 -13.74 1.42 -0.80
CA ILE A 197 -14.46 1.83 0.41
C ILE A 197 -15.14 3.19 0.21
N ASP A 198 -14.44 4.17 -0.33
CA ASP A 198 -14.99 5.50 -0.62
C ASP A 198 -16.20 5.42 -1.56
N SER A 199 -16.12 4.56 -2.59
CA SER A 199 -17.25 4.35 -3.51
C SER A 199 -18.46 3.68 -2.86
N ILE A 200 -18.29 2.91 -1.80
CA ILE A 200 -19.39 2.32 -1.03
C ILE A 200 -20.01 3.41 -0.15
N MET A 201 -19.19 4.16 0.59
CA MET A 201 -19.63 5.23 1.47
C MET A 201 -20.42 6.33 0.74
N THR A 202 -20.03 6.65 -0.51
CA THR A 202 -20.68 7.71 -1.31
C THR A 202 -21.96 7.27 -1.99
N LYS A 203 -22.24 5.96 -2.08
CA LYS A 203 -23.51 5.46 -2.66
C LYS A 203 -24.65 5.43 -1.64
N ASP A 204 -24.32 5.32 -0.36
CA ASP A 204 -25.29 5.19 0.73
C ASP A 204 -25.56 6.52 1.48
N GLY A 205 -24.94 7.63 1.08
CA GLY A 205 -25.13 8.99 1.58
C GLY A 205 -25.82 9.88 0.55
#